data_1f0aa3a1425421b0cdf61bb4035d13ac
#
_entry.id   1f0aa3a1425421b0cdf61bb4035d13ac
#
_cell.length_a   1.000
_cell.length_b   1.000
_cell.length_c   1.000
_cell.angle_alpha   90.00
_cell.angle_beta   90.00
_cell.angle_gamma   90.00
#
_symmetry.space_group_name_H-M   'P 1'
#
loop_
_entity.id
_entity.type
_entity.pdbx_description
1 polymer ?
#
loop_
_entity_poly.entity_id
_entity_poly.type
_entity_poly.pdbx_seq_one_letter_code
_entity_poly.pdbx_strand_id
1 'polypeptide(L)' 'MERVFEIIEEQLHLTGMEITEDLNLKDDLGADSIDLVELVMAFEDEYGISADYEEMDKRVRTVGDIVEYLKEQGADI' A
#
# COMPACT_ATOMS: atom_id res chain seq x y z
N MET A 1 -6.42 2.85 9.51
CA MET A 1 -5.33 3.50 8.77
C MET A 1 -3.95 3.20 9.31
N GLU A 2 -3.79 3.12 10.61
CA GLU A 2 -2.48 2.81 11.20
C GLU A 2 -1.93 1.48 10.74
N ARG A 3 -2.78 0.46 10.60
CA ARG A 3 -2.32 -0.86 10.15
C ARG A 3 -1.84 -0.83 8.70
N VAL A 4 -2.49 -0.04 7.85
CA VAL A 4 -2.05 0.13 6.47
C VAL A 4 -0.64 0.72 6.44
N PHE A 5 -0.41 1.75 7.25
CA PHE A 5 0.90 2.41 7.33
C PHE A 5 1.97 1.46 7.87
N GLU A 6 1.63 0.65 8.87
CA GLU A 6 2.54 -0.34 9.42
C GLU A 6 2.95 -1.36 8.37
N ILE A 7 2.01 -1.84 7.58
CA ILE A 7 2.27 -2.81 6.53
C ILE A 7 3.21 -2.21 5.48
N ILE A 8 2.96 -0.97 5.08
CA ILE A 8 3.82 -0.28 4.12
C ILE A 8 5.24 -0.16 4.67
N GLU A 9 5.36 0.27 5.92
CA GLU A 9 6.65 0.42 6.56
C GLU A 9 7.40 -0.91 6.63
N GLU A 10 6.73 -1.97 7.02
CA GLU A 10 7.32 -3.31 7.10
C GLU A 10 7.77 -3.84 5.75
N GLN A 11 6.91 -3.75 4.75
CA GLN A 11 7.20 -4.31 3.42
C GLN A 11 8.28 -3.53 2.69
N LEU A 12 8.36 -2.24 2.90
CA LEU A 12 9.36 -1.39 2.24
C LEU A 12 10.59 -1.12 3.12
N HIS A 13 10.63 -1.69 4.30
CA HIS A 13 11.75 -1.54 5.24
C HIS A 13 12.07 -0.08 5.57
N LEU A 14 11.03 0.70 5.85
CA LEU A 14 11.15 2.14 6.10
C LEU A 14 11.19 2.45 7.60
N THR A 15 12.22 2.00 8.26
CA THR A 15 12.36 2.20 9.71
C THR A 15 12.54 3.69 10.05
N GLY A 16 11.70 4.18 10.94
CA GLY A 16 11.81 5.55 11.44
C GLY A 16 11.24 6.63 10.54
N MET A 17 10.63 6.26 9.43
CA MET A 17 10.01 7.21 8.53
C MET A 17 8.54 7.41 8.90
N GLU A 18 8.09 8.65 8.95
CA GLU A 18 6.69 8.93 9.18
C GLU A 18 5.91 8.75 7.87
N ILE A 19 4.97 7.81 7.87
CA ILE A 19 4.16 7.52 6.69
C ILE A 19 2.91 8.41 6.71
N THR A 20 2.70 9.14 5.63
CA THR A 20 1.52 10.00 5.47
C THR A 20 0.85 9.68 4.14
N GLU A 21 -0.40 10.12 3.98
CA GLU A 21 -1.19 9.79 2.80
C GLU A 21 -0.69 10.45 1.52
N ASP A 22 0.01 11.56 1.63
CA ASP A 22 0.50 12.31 0.48
C ASP A 22 1.84 11.82 -0.06
N LEU A 23 2.50 10.87 0.61
CA LEU A 23 3.75 10.32 0.14
C LEU A 23 3.57 9.52 -1.14
N ASN A 24 4.44 9.75 -2.11
CA ASN A 24 4.43 9.01 -3.37
C ASN A 24 5.23 7.72 -3.20
N LEU A 25 4.65 6.60 -3.61
CA LEU A 25 5.28 5.29 -3.42
C LEU A 25 6.62 5.17 -4.14
N LYS A 26 6.69 5.66 -5.37
CA LYS A 26 7.91 5.55 -6.17
C LYS A 26 8.92 6.65 -5.84
N ASP A 27 8.44 7.90 -5.80
CA ASP A 27 9.32 9.05 -5.63
C ASP A 27 9.77 9.26 -4.20
N ASP A 28 8.87 9.09 -3.24
CA ASP A 28 9.19 9.33 -1.83
C ASP A 28 9.64 8.09 -1.08
N LEU A 29 9.04 6.94 -1.37
CA LEU A 29 9.33 5.70 -0.67
C LEU A 29 10.25 4.75 -1.44
N GLY A 30 10.50 5.03 -2.71
CA GLY A 30 11.39 4.22 -3.54
C GLY A 30 10.87 2.83 -3.84
N ALA A 31 9.55 2.64 -3.82
CA ALA A 31 8.95 1.35 -4.10
C ALA A 31 9.04 1.02 -5.59
N ASP A 32 9.45 -0.19 -5.91
CA ASP A 32 9.46 -0.68 -7.28
C ASP A 32 8.30 -1.67 -7.48
N SER A 33 8.24 -2.30 -8.66
CA SER A 33 7.16 -3.23 -8.98
C SER A 33 7.14 -4.47 -8.08
N ILE A 34 8.30 -4.91 -7.63
CA ILE A 34 8.40 -6.06 -6.72
C ILE A 34 7.82 -5.67 -5.36
N ASP A 35 8.17 -4.49 -4.87
CA ASP A 35 7.63 -3.98 -3.61
C ASP A 35 6.12 -3.86 -3.67
N LEU A 36 5.59 -3.40 -4.81
CA LEU A 36 4.15 -3.25 -4.97
C LEU A 36 3.44 -4.61 -4.94
N VAL A 37 4.03 -5.63 -5.57
CA VAL A 37 3.48 -6.99 -5.51
C VAL A 37 3.42 -7.49 -4.07
N GLU A 38 4.49 -7.27 -3.31
CA GLU A 38 4.54 -7.68 -1.91
C GLU A 38 3.49 -6.95 -1.08
N LEU A 39 3.29 -5.66 -1.34
CA LEU A 39 2.24 -4.88 -0.66
C LEU A 39 0.85 -5.43 -0.97
N VAL A 40 0.57 -5.74 -2.23
CA VAL A 40 -0.71 -6.32 -2.63
C VAL A 40 -0.97 -7.61 -1.86
N MET A 41 0.01 -8.50 -1.82
CA MET A 41 -0.13 -9.77 -1.10
C MET A 41 -0.35 -9.56 0.39
N ALA A 42 0.39 -8.64 0.99
CA ALA A 42 0.26 -8.34 2.41
C ALA A 42 -1.12 -7.80 2.75
N PHE A 43 -1.66 -6.91 1.93
CA PHE A 43 -2.99 -6.36 2.15
C PHE A 43 -4.09 -7.40 1.95
N GLU A 44 -3.96 -8.25 0.95
CA GLU A 44 -4.92 -9.34 0.74
C GLU A 44 -4.97 -10.26 1.96
N ASP A 45 -3.81 -10.59 2.49
CA ASP A 45 -3.71 -11.46 3.66
C ASP A 45 -4.25 -10.79 4.93
N GLU A 46 -3.92 -9.51 5.12
CA GLU A 46 -4.32 -8.78 6.32
C GLU A 46 -5.82 -8.54 6.39
N TYR A 47 -6.43 -8.16 5.26
CA TYR A 47 -7.84 -7.74 5.24
C TYR A 47 -8.78 -8.76 4.63
N GLY A 48 -8.25 -9.88 4.14
CA GLY A 48 -9.08 -10.91 3.52
C GLY A 48 -9.79 -10.44 2.26
N ILE A 49 -9.15 -9.58 1.49
CA ILE A 49 -9.71 -9.01 0.26
C ILE A 49 -8.96 -9.55 -0.96
N SER A 50 -9.55 -9.30 -2.13
CA SER A 50 -8.86 -9.56 -3.39
C SER A 50 -8.38 -8.24 -3.94
N ALA A 51 -7.13 -8.20 -4.37
CA ALA A 51 -6.56 -7.00 -4.97
C ALA A 51 -5.82 -7.39 -6.25
N ASP A 52 -5.94 -6.54 -7.28
CA ASP A 52 -5.31 -6.78 -8.57
C ASP A 52 -4.08 -5.89 -8.69
N TYR A 53 -2.91 -6.51 -8.84
CA TYR A 53 -1.64 -5.78 -8.95
C TYR A 53 -1.67 -4.79 -10.12
N GLU A 54 -2.16 -5.22 -11.29
CA GLU A 54 -2.17 -4.34 -12.47
C GLU A 54 -3.05 -3.12 -12.25
N GLU A 55 -4.19 -3.32 -11.61
CA GLU A 55 -5.10 -2.22 -11.29
C GLU A 55 -4.47 -1.26 -10.30
N MET A 56 -3.81 -1.80 -9.27
CA MET A 56 -3.10 -0.96 -8.29
C MET A 56 -1.98 -0.18 -8.96
N ASP A 57 -1.22 -0.81 -9.82
CA ASP A 57 -0.11 -0.15 -10.51
C ASP A 57 -0.58 1.04 -11.35
N LYS A 58 -1.77 0.93 -11.95
CA LYS A 58 -2.34 2.00 -12.77
C LYS A 58 -2.97 3.12 -11.96
N ARG A 59 -3.64 2.77 -10.87
CA ARG A 59 -4.45 3.71 -10.07
C ARG A 59 -3.73 4.32 -8.89
N VAL A 60 -2.80 3.60 -8.31
CA VAL A 60 -2.17 3.99 -7.06
C VAL A 60 -0.84 4.70 -7.32
N ARG A 61 -0.69 5.90 -6.79
CA ARG A 61 0.55 6.66 -6.84
C ARG A 61 1.02 7.04 -5.43
N THR A 62 0.08 7.32 -4.54
CA THR A 62 0.37 7.74 -3.17
C THR A 62 -0.18 6.75 -2.17
N VAL A 63 0.24 6.90 -0.91
CA VAL A 63 -0.27 6.08 0.19
C VAL A 63 -1.78 6.25 0.32
N GLY A 64 -2.28 7.47 0.16
CA GLY A 64 -3.72 7.73 0.20
C GLY A 64 -4.48 6.97 -0.87
N ASP A 65 -3.90 6.83 -2.06
CA ASP A 65 -4.51 6.06 -3.13
C ASP A 65 -4.64 4.59 -2.75
N ILE A 66 -3.65 4.05 -2.03
CA ILE A 66 -3.71 2.68 -1.52
C ILE A 66 -4.91 2.54 -0.58
N VAL A 67 -5.06 3.45 0.35
CA VAL A 67 -6.16 3.42 1.32
C VAL A 67 -7.50 3.41 0.60
N GLU A 68 -7.68 4.28 -0.37
CA GLU A 68 -8.92 4.35 -1.14
C GLU A 68 -9.18 3.06 -1.91
N TYR A 69 -8.16 2.51 -2.55
CA TYR A 69 -8.29 1.28 -3.30
C TYR A 69 -8.71 0.13 -2.38
N LEU A 70 -8.08 0.02 -1.22
CA LEU A 70 -8.42 -1.04 -0.26
C LEU A 70 -9.87 -0.93 0.21
N LYS A 71 -10.34 0.29 0.45
CA LYS A 71 -11.74 0.50 0.83
C LYS A 71 -12.70 0.05 -0.26
N GLU A 72 -12.37 0.31 -1.51
CA GLU A 72 -13.18 -0.13 -2.65
C GLU A 72 -13.26 -1.65 -2.72
N GLN A 73 -12.20 -2.33 -2.32
CA GLN A 73 -12.16 -3.80 -2.33
C GLN A 73 -12.82 -4.42 -1.10
N GLY A 74 -13.32 -3.61 -0.19
CA GLY A 74 -14.05 -4.09 0.97
C GLY A 74 -13.24 -4.16 2.26
N ALA A 75 -12.03 -3.62 2.27
CA ALA A 75 -11.24 -3.59 3.49
C ALA A 75 -11.89 -2.70 4.54
N ASP A 76 -11.93 -3.19 5.77
CA ASP A 76 -12.51 -2.47 6.89
C ASP A 76 -11.45 -1.58 7.53
N ILE A 77 -11.28 -0.40 6.98
CA ILE A 77 -10.31 0.58 7.47
C ILE A 77 -10.91 1.99 7.55
#